data_82533a27de9236088ddb08f9a1375f9d
#
_entry.id   82533a27de9236088ddb08f9a1375f9d
#
_cell.length_a   1.000
_cell.length_b   1.000
_cell.length_c   1.000
_cell.angle_alpha   90.00
_cell.angle_beta   90.00
_cell.angle_gamma   90.00
#
_symmetry.space_group_name_H-M   'P 1'
#
loop_
_entity.id
_entity.type
_entity.pdbx_description
1 polymer ?
#
loop_
_entity_poly.entity_id
_entity_poly.type
_entity_poly.pdbx_seq_one_letter_code
_entity_poly.pdbx_strand_id
1 'polypeptide(L)'
;SSSVIGAPIAGTIIILELTGSYEFALLAMISIVTSVLTSHLLFGNSFFDRQLLDRGIDISSGRTGLEMMERNIETIVHQDYCCLNPEDSSQTAITLLIESSSTEAYIIGPDNGFLGKVALQTLLKGAPNGLAMAEQEVDPISIKSDASLQQAMEIAVDFVGESIPVIDRISGSLI
;
A
#
# COMPACT_ATOMS: atom_id res chain seq x y z
N SER A 1 33.52 -6.12 -12.09
CA SER A 1 32.50 -7.05 -11.53
C SER A 1 31.96 -6.57 -10.18
N SER A 2 32.83 -6.16 -9.21
CA SER A 2 32.36 -5.68 -7.89
C SER A 2 31.50 -4.43 -7.95
N SER A 3 31.75 -3.53 -8.88
CA SER A 3 30.93 -2.34 -9.10
C SER A 3 29.51 -2.69 -9.62
N VAL A 4 29.40 -3.75 -10.40
CA VAL A 4 28.12 -4.22 -10.96
C VAL A 4 27.25 -4.87 -9.87
N ILE A 5 27.87 -5.64 -8.96
CA ILE A 5 27.19 -6.39 -7.91
C ILE A 5 26.93 -5.51 -6.67
N GLY A 6 27.62 -4.36 -6.53
CA GLY A 6 27.53 -3.52 -5.34
C GLY A 6 28.23 -4.13 -4.09
N ALA A 7 29.11 -5.10 -4.29
CA ALA A 7 29.78 -5.81 -3.21
C ALA A 7 31.30 -5.55 -3.20
N PRO A 8 31.77 -4.34 -2.84
CA PRO A 8 33.20 -3.98 -2.92
C PRO A 8 34.06 -4.80 -1.97
N ILE A 9 33.56 -5.13 -0.77
CA ILE A 9 34.30 -5.89 0.26
C ILE A 9 34.53 -7.33 -0.23
N ALA A 10 33.50 -7.99 -0.75
CA ALA A 10 33.62 -9.37 -1.24
C ALA A 10 34.63 -9.48 -2.40
N GLY A 11 34.62 -8.52 -3.32
CA GLY A 11 35.58 -8.47 -4.41
C GLY A 11 37.03 -8.31 -3.91
N THR A 12 37.26 -7.50 -2.90
CA THR A 12 38.59 -7.31 -2.29
C THR A 12 39.06 -8.58 -1.59
N ILE A 13 38.20 -9.25 -0.82
CA ILE A 13 38.55 -10.50 -0.11
C ILE A 13 38.90 -11.61 -1.12
N ILE A 14 38.14 -11.76 -2.20
CA ILE A 14 38.41 -12.74 -3.24
C ILE A 14 39.80 -12.50 -3.88
N ILE A 15 40.16 -11.24 -4.15
CA ILE A 15 41.46 -10.92 -4.72
C ILE A 15 42.59 -11.22 -3.72
N LEU A 16 42.37 -10.90 -2.45
CA LEU A 16 43.33 -11.23 -1.39
C LEU A 16 43.55 -12.74 -1.30
N GLU A 17 42.51 -13.53 -1.32
CA GLU A 17 42.56 -14.98 -1.23
C GLU A 17 43.25 -15.62 -2.45
N LEU A 18 42.96 -15.13 -3.64
CA LEU A 18 43.54 -15.63 -4.87
C LEU A 18 45.00 -15.25 -5.09
N THR A 19 45.41 -14.05 -4.65
CA THR A 19 46.78 -13.54 -4.85
C THR A 19 47.70 -13.82 -3.66
N GLY A 20 47.14 -14.01 -2.48
CA GLY A 20 47.91 -14.16 -1.22
C GLY A 20 48.76 -12.93 -0.88
N SER A 21 48.57 -11.79 -1.57
CA SER A 21 49.38 -10.58 -1.40
C SER A 21 48.52 -9.39 -0.96
N TYR A 22 48.88 -8.82 0.18
CA TYR A 22 48.23 -7.63 0.72
C TYR A 22 48.41 -6.37 -0.18
N GLU A 23 49.56 -6.27 -0.85
CA GLU A 23 49.87 -5.13 -1.71
C GLU A 23 48.87 -5.08 -2.90
N PHE A 24 48.66 -6.22 -3.54
CA PHE A 24 47.67 -6.32 -4.61
C PHE A 24 46.24 -6.13 -4.13
N ALA A 25 45.92 -6.64 -2.93
CA ALA A 25 44.61 -6.45 -2.34
C ALA A 25 44.31 -4.98 -2.04
N LEU A 26 45.27 -4.19 -1.55
CA LEU A 26 45.12 -2.76 -1.31
C LEU A 26 44.90 -1.97 -2.62
N LEU A 27 45.69 -2.26 -3.66
CA LEU A 27 45.53 -1.62 -4.97
C LEU A 27 44.16 -1.95 -5.58
N ALA A 28 43.75 -3.20 -5.46
CA ALA A 28 42.43 -3.65 -5.91
C ALA A 28 41.30 -2.97 -5.12
N MET A 29 41.44 -2.80 -3.82
CA MET A 29 40.47 -2.11 -2.97
C MET A 29 40.28 -0.66 -3.42
N ILE A 30 41.34 0.09 -3.66
CA ILE A 30 41.28 1.47 -4.14
C ILE A 30 40.58 1.52 -5.50
N SER A 31 40.93 0.61 -6.42
CA SER A 31 40.31 0.53 -7.74
C SER A 31 38.83 0.18 -7.67
N ILE A 32 38.44 -0.74 -6.80
CA ILE A 32 37.03 -1.13 -6.61
C ILE A 32 36.24 0.01 -6.00
N VAL A 33 36.77 0.68 -4.96
CA VAL A 33 36.09 1.79 -4.29
C VAL A 33 35.88 2.96 -5.26
N THR A 34 36.89 3.34 -6.01
CA THR A 34 36.77 4.42 -7.00
C THR A 34 35.78 4.07 -8.11
N SER A 35 35.77 2.82 -8.58
CA SER A 35 34.82 2.34 -9.59
C SER A 35 33.37 2.34 -9.06
N VAL A 36 33.15 1.89 -7.83
CA VAL A 36 31.81 1.90 -7.21
C VAL A 36 31.34 3.34 -6.98
N LEU A 37 32.22 4.22 -6.47
CA LEU A 37 31.90 5.63 -6.26
C LEU A 37 31.51 6.33 -7.58
N THR A 38 32.29 6.13 -8.62
CA THR A 38 32.02 6.68 -9.95
C THR A 38 30.68 6.16 -10.51
N SER A 39 30.44 4.85 -10.37
CA SER A 39 29.18 4.24 -10.78
C SER A 39 28.00 4.83 -10.02
N HIS A 40 28.12 5.02 -8.73
CA HIS A 40 27.06 5.60 -7.90
C HIS A 40 26.79 7.07 -8.22
N LEU A 41 27.83 7.86 -8.48
CA LEU A 41 27.68 9.29 -8.86
C LEU A 41 27.08 9.47 -10.25
N LEU A 42 27.37 8.57 -11.20
CA LEU A 42 26.88 8.70 -12.58
C LEU A 42 25.50 8.06 -12.78
N PHE A 43 25.22 6.96 -12.10
CA PHE A 43 24.04 6.13 -12.35
C PHE A 43 23.08 6.02 -11.15
N GLY A 44 23.48 6.47 -9.96
CA GLY A 44 22.68 6.47 -8.72
C GLY A 44 22.57 5.10 -8.05
N ASN A 45 22.21 4.06 -8.79
CA ASN A 45 21.98 2.71 -8.29
C ASN A 45 22.91 1.68 -8.93
N SER A 46 23.07 0.52 -8.30
CA SER A 46 23.81 -0.61 -8.87
C SER A 46 23.08 -1.14 -10.14
N PHE A 47 23.81 -1.80 -11.03
CA PHE A 47 23.23 -2.39 -12.24
C PHE A 47 22.08 -3.36 -11.92
N PHE A 48 22.23 -4.18 -10.88
CA PHE A 48 21.18 -5.12 -10.46
C PHE A 48 19.98 -4.43 -9.88
N ASP A 49 20.17 -3.33 -9.10
CA ASP A 49 19.07 -2.54 -8.56
C ASP A 49 18.23 -1.96 -9.70
N ARG A 50 18.88 -1.44 -10.74
CA ARG A 50 18.19 -0.95 -11.94
C ARG A 50 17.42 -2.05 -12.67
N GLN A 51 18.03 -3.22 -12.81
CA GLN A 51 17.39 -4.35 -13.48
C GLN A 51 16.17 -4.86 -12.72
N LEU A 52 16.16 -4.74 -11.39
CA LEU A 52 15.01 -5.09 -10.54
C LEU A 52 13.94 -3.99 -10.61
N LEU A 53 14.33 -2.73 -10.59
CA LEU A 53 13.41 -1.60 -10.81
C LEU A 53 12.71 -1.68 -12.18
N ASP A 54 13.44 -2.02 -13.24
CA ASP A 54 12.89 -2.22 -14.60
C ASP A 54 11.86 -3.38 -14.65
N ARG A 55 11.93 -4.31 -13.69
CA ARG A 55 10.96 -5.40 -13.52
C ARG A 55 9.84 -5.05 -12.54
N GLY A 56 9.78 -3.81 -12.05
CA GLY A 56 8.78 -3.34 -11.10
C GLY A 56 9.05 -3.75 -9.65
N ILE A 57 10.26 -4.24 -9.34
CA ILE A 57 10.65 -4.63 -7.98
C ILE A 57 11.50 -3.50 -7.38
N ASP A 58 10.93 -2.73 -6.48
CA ASP A 58 11.63 -1.69 -5.72
C ASP A 58 12.28 -2.26 -4.45
N ILE A 59 13.62 -2.38 -4.46
CA ILE A 59 14.38 -2.89 -3.32
C ILE A 59 14.71 -1.80 -2.30
N SER A 60 14.44 -0.54 -2.60
CA SER A 60 14.72 0.59 -1.68
C SER A 60 13.93 0.47 -0.37
N SER A 61 12.78 -0.19 -0.42
CA SER A 61 11.92 -0.48 0.73
C SER A 61 12.42 -1.63 1.63
N GLY A 62 13.52 -2.31 1.24
CA GLY A 62 14.07 -3.44 1.98
C GLY A 62 13.20 -4.70 1.95
N ARG A 63 13.55 -5.70 2.80
CA ARG A 63 12.78 -6.96 2.92
C ARG A 63 11.33 -6.75 3.35
N THR A 64 11.09 -5.75 4.16
CA THR A 64 9.75 -5.39 4.64
C THR A 64 8.83 -4.97 3.51
N GLY A 65 9.36 -4.25 2.50
CA GLY A 65 8.57 -3.86 1.32
C GLY A 65 8.17 -5.06 0.44
N LEU A 66 9.06 -6.04 0.27
CA LEU A 66 8.75 -7.26 -0.49
C LEU A 66 7.69 -8.11 0.22
N GLU A 67 7.77 -8.24 1.55
CA GLU A 67 6.76 -8.95 2.35
C GLU A 67 5.40 -8.22 2.32
N MET A 68 5.39 -6.88 2.26
CA MET A 68 4.17 -6.09 2.11
C MET A 68 3.56 -6.21 0.70
N MET A 69 4.38 -6.34 -0.35
CA MET A 69 3.88 -6.56 -1.71
C MET A 69 3.09 -7.87 -1.85
N GLU A 70 3.49 -8.90 -1.11
CA GLU A 70 2.88 -10.24 -1.19
C GLU A 70 1.70 -10.43 -0.22
N ARG A 71 1.58 -9.59 0.83
CA ARG A 71 0.46 -9.69 1.77
C ARG A 71 -0.84 -9.23 1.12
N ASN A 72 -1.84 -10.12 1.17
CA ASN A 72 -3.20 -9.80 0.80
C ASN A 72 -3.82 -8.86 1.84
N ILE A 73 -4.53 -7.83 1.38
CA ILE A 73 -5.21 -6.86 2.25
C ILE A 73 -6.24 -7.51 3.18
N GLU A 74 -6.83 -8.63 2.80
CA GLU A 74 -7.80 -9.37 3.61
C GLU A 74 -7.31 -9.71 5.02
N THR A 75 -5.97 -9.81 5.21
CA THR A 75 -5.40 -10.15 6.52
C THR A 75 -5.45 -9.01 7.53
N ILE A 76 -5.72 -7.79 7.09
CA ILE A 76 -5.73 -6.58 7.91
C ILE A 76 -7.07 -5.85 7.91
N VAL A 77 -8.07 -6.37 7.19
CA VAL A 77 -9.42 -5.81 7.17
C VAL A 77 -10.04 -5.90 8.56
N HIS A 78 -10.62 -4.81 9.03
CA HIS A 78 -11.44 -4.76 10.23
C HIS A 78 -12.91 -4.94 9.85
N GLN A 79 -13.58 -5.84 10.57
CA GLN A 79 -15.01 -6.11 10.36
C GLN A 79 -15.93 -5.28 11.29
N ASP A 80 -15.35 -4.36 12.03
CA ASP A 80 -16.10 -3.49 12.97
C ASP A 80 -16.45 -2.17 12.25
N TYR A 81 -17.53 -2.22 11.47
CA TYR A 81 -18.02 -1.08 10.70
C TYR A 81 -19.54 -0.97 10.78
N CYS A 82 -20.06 0.26 10.65
CA CYS A 82 -21.50 0.53 10.66
C CYS A 82 -22.13 0.25 9.29
N CYS A 83 -23.18 -0.58 9.28
CA CYS A 83 -23.94 -0.91 8.09
C CYS A 83 -25.32 -0.25 8.10
N LEU A 84 -25.76 0.24 6.96
CA LEU A 84 -27.08 0.81 6.73
C LEU A 84 -27.76 0.10 5.58
N ASN A 85 -29.09 -0.03 5.66
CA ASN A 85 -29.88 -0.46 4.53
C ASN A 85 -30.20 0.73 3.61
N PRO A 86 -30.41 0.50 2.31
CA PRO A 86 -30.76 1.59 1.38
C PRO A 86 -32.05 2.34 1.73
N GLU A 87 -32.96 1.68 2.47
CA GLU A 87 -34.25 2.23 2.89
C GLU A 87 -34.20 2.98 4.25
N ASP A 88 -33.05 2.95 4.94
CA ASP A 88 -32.92 3.61 6.23
C ASP A 88 -33.00 5.13 6.08
N SER A 89 -33.74 5.76 7.00
CA SER A 89 -33.84 7.22 7.03
C SER A 89 -32.52 7.84 7.51
N SER A 90 -32.24 9.07 7.09
CA SER A 90 -31.10 9.84 7.58
C SER A 90 -31.08 9.94 9.10
N GLN A 91 -32.23 10.04 9.75
CA GLN A 91 -32.34 10.08 11.20
C GLN A 91 -31.93 8.76 11.86
N THR A 92 -32.31 7.61 11.28
CA THR A 92 -31.93 6.28 11.75
C THR A 92 -30.42 6.09 11.58
N ALA A 93 -29.88 6.48 10.43
CA ALA A 93 -28.46 6.42 10.15
C ALA A 93 -27.62 7.25 11.14
N ILE A 94 -28.04 8.47 11.46
CA ILE A 94 -27.38 9.32 12.46
C ILE A 94 -27.37 8.63 13.83
N THR A 95 -28.51 8.05 14.25
CA THR A 95 -28.60 7.38 15.55
C THR A 95 -27.63 6.20 15.63
N LEU A 96 -27.60 5.34 14.60
CA LEU A 96 -26.71 4.19 14.52
C LEU A 96 -25.22 4.60 14.52
N LEU A 97 -24.87 5.66 13.81
CA LEU A 97 -23.50 6.18 13.78
C LEU A 97 -23.05 6.71 15.15
N ILE A 98 -23.94 7.40 15.87
CA ILE A 98 -23.66 7.89 17.22
C ILE A 98 -23.50 6.72 18.20
N GLU A 99 -24.39 5.71 18.14
CA GLU A 99 -24.32 4.53 19.00
C GLU A 99 -23.05 3.69 18.76
N SER A 100 -22.65 3.54 17.48
CA SER A 100 -21.43 2.83 17.12
C SER A 100 -20.16 3.67 17.30
N SER A 101 -20.27 4.95 17.65
CA SER A 101 -19.14 5.91 17.73
C SER A 101 -18.34 6.00 16.41
N SER A 102 -19.01 5.77 15.28
CA SER A 102 -18.42 5.85 13.94
C SER A 102 -18.82 7.16 13.27
N THR A 103 -17.96 7.70 12.42
CA THR A 103 -18.25 8.91 11.64
C THR A 103 -18.70 8.60 10.22
N GLU A 104 -18.56 7.35 9.79
CA GLU A 104 -18.88 6.87 8.45
C GLU A 104 -19.65 5.54 8.52
N ALA A 105 -20.57 5.33 7.58
CA ALA A 105 -21.30 4.07 7.45
C ALA A 105 -21.33 3.61 6.00
N TYR A 106 -21.47 2.30 5.81
CA TYR A 106 -21.57 1.66 4.52
C TYR A 106 -22.99 1.24 4.21
N ILE A 107 -23.49 1.59 3.04
CA ILE A 107 -24.81 1.19 2.57
C ILE A 107 -24.68 -0.13 1.85
N ILE A 108 -25.41 -1.14 2.34
CA ILE A 108 -25.36 -2.51 1.84
C ILE A 108 -26.72 -2.89 1.27
N GLY A 109 -26.74 -3.40 0.05
CA GLY A 109 -27.94 -3.91 -0.59
C GLY A 109 -28.41 -5.25 -0.04
N PRO A 110 -29.60 -5.72 -0.46
CA PRO A 110 -30.18 -6.98 -0.01
C PRO A 110 -29.33 -8.21 -0.35
N ASP A 111 -28.51 -8.11 -1.41
CA ASP A 111 -27.58 -9.16 -1.83
C ASP A 111 -26.20 -9.04 -1.16
N ASN A 112 -26.10 -8.30 -0.06
CA ASN A 112 -24.85 -7.96 0.62
C ASN A 112 -23.85 -7.18 -0.25
N GLY A 113 -24.28 -6.64 -1.38
CA GLY A 113 -23.48 -5.82 -2.28
C GLY A 113 -23.25 -4.42 -1.70
N PHE A 114 -22.03 -3.93 -1.85
CA PHE A 114 -21.70 -2.56 -1.47
C PHE A 114 -22.35 -1.56 -2.44
N LEU A 115 -23.17 -0.64 -1.91
CA LEU A 115 -23.88 0.36 -2.68
C LEU A 115 -23.26 1.75 -2.55
N GLY A 116 -22.68 2.06 -1.40
CA GLY A 116 -22.07 3.36 -1.18
C GLY A 116 -21.65 3.58 0.26
N LYS A 117 -21.12 4.76 0.50
CA LYS A 117 -20.62 5.23 1.79
C LYS A 117 -21.27 6.56 2.12
N VAL A 118 -21.58 6.79 3.38
CA VAL A 118 -22.15 8.04 3.86
C VAL A 118 -21.44 8.50 5.13
N ALA A 119 -21.11 9.78 5.18
CA ALA A 119 -20.49 10.39 6.35
C ALA A 119 -21.55 11.07 7.23
N LEU A 120 -21.36 11.02 8.55
CA LEU A 120 -22.21 11.68 9.54
C LEU A 120 -22.41 13.17 9.24
N GLN A 121 -21.35 13.85 8.79
CA GLN A 121 -21.42 15.28 8.44
C GLN A 121 -22.38 15.58 7.28
N THR A 122 -22.46 14.67 6.31
CA THR A 122 -23.36 14.80 5.15
C THR A 122 -24.81 14.56 5.57
N LEU A 123 -25.04 13.53 6.41
CA LEU A 123 -26.35 13.25 6.96
C LEU A 123 -26.91 14.40 7.82
N LEU A 124 -26.06 15.06 8.60
CA LEU A 124 -26.46 16.21 9.42
C LEU A 124 -26.84 17.45 8.60
N LYS A 125 -26.31 17.57 7.38
CA LYS A 125 -26.64 18.66 6.45
C LYS A 125 -27.83 18.34 5.56
N GLY A 126 -28.13 17.06 5.38
CA GLY A 126 -29.22 16.56 4.55
C GLY A 126 -30.61 16.73 5.15
N ALA A 127 -31.62 16.28 4.45
CA ALA A 127 -32.99 16.32 4.92
C ALA A 127 -33.21 15.30 6.04
N PRO A 128 -33.74 15.68 7.22
CA PRO A 128 -33.92 14.78 8.37
C PRO A 128 -34.75 13.51 8.04
N ASN A 129 -35.73 13.65 7.14
CA ASN A 129 -36.59 12.56 6.69
C ASN A 129 -36.20 12.00 5.33
N GLY A 130 -35.01 12.35 4.82
CA GLY A 130 -34.45 11.80 3.59
C GLY A 130 -33.99 10.34 3.78
N LEU A 131 -33.78 9.64 2.68
CA LEU A 131 -33.10 8.35 2.71
C LEU A 131 -31.60 8.56 2.87
N ALA A 132 -30.94 7.75 3.70
CA ALA A 132 -29.48 7.82 3.87
C ALA A 132 -28.74 7.62 2.54
N MET A 133 -29.30 6.82 1.63
CA MET A 133 -28.76 6.59 0.30
C MET A 133 -28.73 7.86 -0.59
N ALA A 134 -29.61 8.82 -0.36
CA ALA A 134 -29.61 10.09 -1.11
C ALA A 134 -28.42 10.99 -0.76
N GLU A 135 -27.83 10.78 0.41
CA GLU A 135 -26.70 11.55 0.96
C GLU A 135 -25.36 10.79 0.82
N GLN A 136 -25.33 9.70 0.04
CA GLN A 136 -24.12 8.91 -0.18
C GLN A 136 -23.05 9.71 -0.92
N GLU A 137 -21.80 9.34 -0.66
CA GLU A 137 -20.66 9.86 -1.39
C GLU A 137 -20.69 9.40 -2.85
N VAL A 138 -20.48 10.35 -3.77
CA VAL A 138 -20.42 10.05 -5.21
C VAL A 138 -19.07 9.37 -5.49
N ASP A 139 -19.12 8.12 -5.96
CA ASP A 139 -17.94 7.32 -6.33
C ASP A 139 -16.91 7.16 -5.19
N PRO A 140 -17.29 6.50 -4.08
CA PRO A 140 -16.37 6.33 -2.96
C PRO A 140 -15.16 5.48 -3.36
N ILE A 141 -13.97 5.92 -2.95
CA ILE A 141 -12.74 5.16 -3.17
C ILE A 141 -12.88 3.81 -2.46
N SER A 142 -12.67 2.73 -3.21
CA SER A 142 -12.75 1.36 -2.71
C SER A 142 -11.53 0.54 -3.12
N ILE A 143 -11.19 -0.46 -2.33
CA ILE A 143 -10.08 -1.38 -2.60
C ILE A 143 -10.65 -2.76 -2.87
N LYS A 144 -10.09 -3.47 -3.84
CA LYS A 144 -10.49 -4.86 -4.13
C LYS A 144 -9.82 -5.83 -3.18
N SER A 145 -10.50 -6.91 -2.84
CA SER A 145 -10.00 -7.94 -1.91
C SER A 145 -8.70 -8.60 -2.35
N ASP A 146 -8.47 -8.69 -3.66
CA ASP A 146 -7.25 -9.25 -4.25
C ASP A 146 -6.07 -8.26 -4.33
N ALA A 147 -6.26 -7.02 -3.85
CA ALA A 147 -5.20 -6.02 -3.84
C ALA A 147 -4.11 -6.38 -2.82
N SER A 148 -2.87 -6.06 -3.17
CA SER A 148 -1.75 -6.14 -2.24
C SER A 148 -1.78 -4.98 -1.24
N LEU A 149 -1.16 -5.18 -0.08
CA LEU A 149 -1.03 -4.12 0.91
C LEU A 149 -0.35 -2.87 0.35
N GLN A 150 0.60 -3.03 -0.57
CA GLN A 150 1.24 -1.90 -1.23
C GLN A 150 0.25 -1.08 -2.07
N GLN A 151 -0.56 -1.74 -2.88
CA GLN A 151 -1.59 -1.05 -3.68
C GLN A 151 -2.60 -0.32 -2.79
N ALA A 152 -2.98 -0.94 -1.67
CA ALA A 152 -3.84 -0.31 -0.69
C ALA A 152 -3.20 0.94 -0.08
N MET A 153 -1.90 0.89 0.24
CA MET A 153 -1.17 2.05 0.76
C MET A 153 -1.04 3.18 -0.26
N GLU A 154 -0.81 2.87 -1.54
CA GLU A 154 -0.79 3.89 -2.61
C GLU A 154 -2.13 4.63 -2.73
N ILE A 155 -3.24 3.89 -2.65
CA ILE A 155 -4.58 4.48 -2.64
C ILE A 155 -4.82 5.31 -1.38
N ALA A 156 -4.34 4.83 -0.22
CA ALA A 156 -4.52 5.50 1.06
C ALA A 156 -3.74 6.83 1.19
N VAL A 157 -2.67 7.04 0.43
CA VAL A 157 -1.87 8.29 0.47
C VAL A 157 -2.69 9.51 0.10
N ASP A 158 -3.55 9.38 -0.90
CA ASP A 158 -4.40 10.48 -1.39
C ASP A 158 -5.82 10.45 -0.81
N PHE A 159 -6.10 9.47 0.07
CA PHE A 159 -7.41 9.30 0.65
C PHE A 159 -7.63 10.26 1.83
N VAL A 160 -8.80 10.93 1.83
CA VAL A 160 -9.26 11.79 2.92
C VAL A 160 -10.56 11.21 3.46
N GLY A 161 -10.50 10.52 4.57
CA GLY A 161 -11.64 9.87 5.23
C GLY A 161 -11.18 8.99 6.38
N GLU A 162 -12.11 8.36 7.08
CA GLU A 162 -11.81 7.50 8.23
C GLU A 162 -11.52 6.07 7.79
N SER A 163 -12.23 5.59 6.76
CA SER A 163 -12.15 4.20 6.32
C SER A 163 -12.33 4.04 4.82
N ILE A 164 -11.64 3.07 4.24
CA ILE A 164 -11.75 2.69 2.83
C ILE A 164 -12.42 1.32 2.75
N PRO A 165 -13.57 1.18 2.05
CA PRO A 165 -14.24 -0.10 1.91
C PRO A 165 -13.41 -1.07 1.07
N VAL A 166 -13.31 -2.31 1.56
CA VAL A 166 -12.73 -3.42 0.81
C VAL A 166 -13.85 -4.28 0.23
N ILE A 167 -13.84 -4.42 -1.08
CA ILE A 167 -14.92 -5.06 -1.83
C ILE A 167 -14.41 -6.36 -2.44
N ASP A 168 -15.15 -7.44 -2.26
CA ASP A 168 -14.87 -8.70 -2.95
C ASP A 168 -14.99 -8.49 -4.47
N ARG A 169 -13.98 -8.94 -5.19
CA ARG A 169 -13.89 -8.79 -6.64
C ARG A 169 -15.00 -9.53 -7.39
N ILE A 170 -15.48 -10.66 -6.86
CA ILE A 170 -16.42 -11.56 -7.53
C ILE A 170 -17.86 -11.21 -7.17
N SER A 171 -18.14 -11.11 -5.89
CA SER A 171 -19.49 -10.88 -5.37
C SER A 171 -19.88 -9.40 -5.29
N GLY A 172 -18.91 -8.49 -5.27
CA GLY A 172 -19.16 -7.07 -5.00
C GLY A 172 -19.59 -6.78 -3.56
N SER A 173 -19.48 -7.77 -2.66
CA SER A 173 -19.82 -7.60 -1.25
C SER A 173 -18.71 -6.90 -0.47
N LEU A 174 -19.08 -6.19 0.60
CA LEU A 174 -18.15 -5.64 1.56
C LEU A 174 -17.55 -6.78 2.41
N ILE A 175 -16.24 -6.69 2.69
CA ILE A 175 -15.50 -7.68 3.48
C ILE A 175 -15.13 -7.11 4.83
#